data_a85dc6e82789001f6e03052882e616fd
#
_entry.id   a85dc6e82789001f6e03052882e616fd
#
_cell.length_a   1.000
_cell.length_b   1.000
_cell.length_c   1.000
_cell.angle_alpha   90.00
_cell.angle_beta   90.00
_cell.angle_gamma   90.00
#
_symmetry.space_group_name_H-M   'P 1'
#
loop_
_entity.id
_entity.type
_entity.pdbx_description
1 polymer ?
#
loop_
_entity_poly.entity_id
_entity_poly.type
_entity_poly.pdbx_seq_one_letter_code
_entity_poly.pdbx_strand_id
1 'polypeptide(L)'
;MEAGRPSGRIPGELTEFVGRRAELARVRDALEGARLVTLTGPGGIGKTRLALRVASGAGRAFDDGVWLAELGGLTDPGLVVGEVARSFGLSDRSARWAVASLADYLRARRVLLVLDQCEHLADACAVLADALLRGCPGLQILATSRHVLGVAGEITVPVPPMTVPAADGPNEPGELLRFEAVRLFAERAAAVLPGFTVNAANGAAVAGVCRALDGIPLAVELAAVRLRSLSPGQILARLDSR
;
A
#
# COMPACT_ATOMS: atom_id res chain seq x y z
N MET A 1 4.59 -27.45 26.51
CA MET A 1 3.77 -26.25 26.25
C MET A 1 4.50 -25.46 25.18
N GLU A 2 4.13 -25.67 23.91
CA GLU A 2 4.62 -24.84 22.81
C GLU A 2 4.02 -23.44 22.98
N ALA A 3 4.88 -22.47 23.33
CA ALA A 3 4.52 -21.08 23.24
C ALA A 3 4.18 -20.81 21.78
N GLY A 4 2.92 -20.52 21.47
CA GLY A 4 2.47 -20.21 20.13
C GLY A 4 3.38 -19.15 19.50
N ARG A 5 3.98 -19.47 18.33
CA ARG A 5 4.77 -18.53 17.55
C ARG A 5 3.97 -17.27 17.34
N PRO A 6 4.49 -16.09 17.62
CA PRO A 6 3.78 -14.86 17.36
C PRO A 6 3.54 -14.76 15.85
N SER A 7 2.28 -14.96 15.44
CA SER A 7 1.87 -14.69 14.07
C SER A 7 1.96 -13.18 13.85
N GLY A 8 2.71 -12.75 12.83
CA GLY A 8 2.85 -11.35 12.44
C GLY A 8 1.50 -10.63 12.33
N ARG A 9 1.47 -9.35 12.67
CA ARG A 9 0.25 -8.54 12.65
C ARG A 9 0.16 -7.72 11.37
N ILE A 10 -0.46 -8.29 10.34
CA ILE A 10 -0.97 -7.51 9.21
C ILE A 10 -2.47 -7.29 9.44
N PRO A 11 -2.97 -6.04 9.41
CA PRO A 11 -4.40 -5.76 9.54
C PRO A 11 -5.19 -6.46 8.43
N GLY A 12 -6.35 -7.00 8.76
CA GLY A 12 -7.29 -7.52 7.77
C GLY A 12 -7.82 -6.40 6.86
N GLU A 13 -8.04 -6.72 5.59
CA GLU A 13 -8.66 -5.77 4.66
C GLU A 13 -10.13 -5.54 5.03
N LEU A 14 -10.50 -4.27 5.24
CA LEU A 14 -11.88 -3.87 5.56
C LEU A 14 -12.74 -3.69 4.29
N THR A 15 -12.11 -3.50 3.14
CA THR A 15 -12.79 -3.29 1.84
C THR A 15 -12.10 -4.14 0.77
N GLU A 16 -12.85 -4.54 -0.24
CA GLU A 16 -12.32 -5.34 -1.33
C GLU A 16 -11.14 -4.67 -2.04
N PHE A 17 -10.13 -5.49 -2.40
CA PHE A 17 -8.95 -5.06 -3.13
C PHE A 17 -9.19 -5.15 -4.64
N VAL A 18 -9.23 -4.00 -5.30
CA VAL A 18 -9.56 -3.89 -6.72
C VAL A 18 -8.31 -3.85 -7.60
N GLY A 19 -8.26 -4.72 -8.60
CA GLY A 19 -7.23 -4.67 -9.65
C GLY A 19 -5.83 -5.03 -9.21
N ARG A 20 -4.84 -4.34 -9.77
CA ARG A 20 -3.42 -4.39 -9.40
C ARG A 20 -2.75 -5.77 -9.55
N ARG A 21 -3.26 -6.63 -10.43
CA ARG A 21 -2.71 -7.99 -10.61
C ARG A 21 -1.26 -7.97 -11.09
N ALA A 22 -0.94 -7.07 -12.02
CA ALA A 22 0.41 -6.91 -12.54
C ALA A 22 1.37 -6.36 -11.48
N GLU A 23 0.91 -5.36 -10.69
CA GLU A 23 1.70 -4.80 -9.59
C GLU A 23 1.95 -5.83 -8.50
N LEU A 24 0.93 -6.61 -8.12
CA LEU A 24 1.08 -7.71 -7.16
C LEU A 24 2.13 -8.74 -7.61
N ALA A 25 2.12 -9.12 -8.89
CA ALA A 25 3.11 -10.03 -9.45
C ALA A 25 4.51 -9.40 -9.39
N ARG A 26 4.68 -8.16 -9.90
CA ARG A 26 5.97 -7.46 -9.87
C ARG A 26 6.57 -7.31 -8.47
N VAL A 27 5.74 -7.03 -7.46
CA VAL A 27 6.24 -6.91 -6.07
C VAL A 27 6.68 -8.26 -5.53
N ARG A 28 5.96 -9.34 -5.83
CA ARG A 28 6.34 -10.69 -5.43
C ARG A 28 7.65 -11.12 -6.08
N ASP A 29 7.76 -10.94 -7.40
CA ASP A 29 8.99 -11.24 -8.15
C ASP A 29 10.19 -10.44 -7.61
N ALA A 30 9.99 -9.15 -7.27
CA ALA A 30 11.02 -8.33 -6.66
C ALA A 30 11.46 -8.84 -5.29
N LEU A 31 10.52 -9.32 -4.45
CA LEU A 31 10.83 -9.91 -3.14
C LEU A 31 11.54 -11.27 -3.24
N GLU A 32 11.37 -12.01 -4.34
CA GLU A 32 12.15 -13.22 -4.59
C GLU A 32 13.62 -12.90 -4.93
N GLY A 33 13.86 -11.74 -5.59
CA GLY A 33 15.19 -11.32 -6.05
C GLY A 33 15.96 -10.41 -5.11
N ALA A 34 15.30 -9.76 -4.14
CA ALA A 34 15.94 -8.78 -3.25
C ALA A 34 15.40 -8.83 -1.82
N ARG A 35 16.26 -8.38 -0.89
CA ARG A 35 15.89 -8.28 0.53
C ARG A 35 15.30 -6.92 0.93
N LEU A 36 15.37 -5.93 0.05
CA LEU A 36 14.71 -4.63 0.21
C LEU A 36 13.97 -4.28 -1.07
N VAL A 37 12.67 -4.13 -0.96
CA VAL A 37 11.80 -3.68 -2.04
C VAL A 37 11.06 -2.43 -1.57
N THR A 38 11.14 -1.36 -2.35
CA THR A 38 10.45 -0.10 -2.05
C THR A 38 9.38 0.19 -3.09
N LEU A 39 8.12 0.26 -2.64
CA LEU A 39 7.01 0.72 -3.47
C LEU A 39 7.03 2.24 -3.53
N THR A 40 7.19 2.80 -4.74
CA THR A 40 7.24 4.24 -4.92
C THR A 40 6.05 4.79 -5.69
N GLY A 41 5.75 6.07 -5.48
CA GLY A 41 4.67 6.77 -6.19
C GLY A 41 3.99 7.85 -5.35
N PRO A 42 3.11 8.65 -5.96
CA PRO A 42 2.45 9.76 -5.28
C PRO A 42 1.55 9.33 -4.13
N GLY A 43 1.15 10.29 -3.29
CA GLY A 43 0.16 10.07 -2.24
C GLY A 43 -1.17 9.58 -2.82
N GLY A 44 -1.88 8.70 -2.10
CA GLY A 44 -3.18 8.20 -2.53
C GLY A 44 -3.16 7.17 -3.66
N ILE A 45 -1.98 6.79 -4.20
CA ILE A 45 -1.85 5.83 -5.31
C ILE A 45 -2.09 4.36 -4.88
N GLY A 46 -2.16 4.10 -3.56
CA GLY A 46 -2.45 2.77 -3.03
C GLY A 46 -1.23 1.93 -2.66
N LYS A 47 -0.04 2.53 -2.43
CA LYS A 47 1.20 1.82 -2.02
C LYS A 47 0.98 0.96 -0.79
N THR A 48 0.46 1.54 0.29
CA THR A 48 0.16 0.84 1.54
C THR A 48 -0.76 -0.36 1.31
N ARG A 49 -1.86 -0.19 0.58
CA ARG A 49 -2.79 -1.30 0.29
C ARG A 49 -2.13 -2.42 -0.51
N LEU A 50 -1.30 -2.05 -1.50
CA LEU A 50 -0.54 -3.02 -2.29
C LEU A 50 0.47 -3.78 -1.42
N ALA A 51 1.23 -3.07 -0.57
CA ALA A 51 2.18 -3.68 0.36
C ALA A 51 1.49 -4.66 1.31
N LEU A 52 0.38 -4.25 1.93
CA LEU A 52 -0.39 -5.09 2.86
C LEU A 52 -0.98 -6.32 2.16
N ARG A 53 -1.46 -6.17 0.91
CA ARG A 53 -1.99 -7.28 0.12
C ARG A 53 -0.92 -8.31 -0.24
N VAL A 54 0.28 -7.87 -0.59
CA VAL A 54 1.44 -8.76 -0.81
C VAL A 54 1.83 -9.44 0.50
N ALA A 55 1.97 -8.67 1.57
CA ALA A 55 2.37 -9.12 2.89
C ALA A 55 1.41 -10.19 3.46
N SER A 56 0.10 -9.98 3.32
CA SER A 56 -0.91 -10.96 3.77
C SER A 56 -0.81 -12.31 3.06
N GLY A 57 -0.35 -12.31 1.79
CA GLY A 57 -0.12 -13.54 1.02
C GLY A 57 1.23 -14.22 1.29
N ALA A 58 2.17 -13.50 1.92
CA ALA A 58 3.55 -13.97 2.10
C ALA A 58 3.79 -14.82 3.36
N GLY A 59 2.80 -14.94 4.24
CA GLY A 59 2.97 -15.55 5.57
C GLY A 59 3.58 -16.97 5.60
N ARG A 60 3.37 -17.75 4.53
CA ARG A 60 3.97 -19.10 4.43
C ARG A 60 5.47 -19.11 4.12
N ALA A 61 5.99 -18.01 3.59
CA ALA A 61 7.40 -17.88 3.22
C ALA A 61 8.28 -17.39 4.38
N PHE A 62 7.66 -16.88 5.46
CA PHE A 62 8.36 -16.30 6.61
C PHE A 62 7.94 -16.99 7.90
N ASP A 63 8.76 -17.92 8.38
CA ASP A 63 8.46 -18.77 9.54
C ASP A 63 8.25 -17.97 10.84
N ASP A 64 8.90 -16.81 10.96
CA ASP A 64 8.77 -15.90 12.10
C ASP A 64 7.81 -14.74 11.83
N GLY A 65 7.04 -14.83 10.74
CA GLY A 65 5.89 -13.98 10.46
C GLY A 65 6.17 -12.77 9.58
N VAL A 66 5.09 -12.02 9.37
CA VAL A 66 5.05 -10.78 8.59
C VAL A 66 4.59 -9.64 9.51
N TRP A 67 5.34 -8.55 9.57
CA TRP A 67 5.18 -7.51 10.57
C TRP A 67 5.03 -6.14 9.89
N LEU A 68 4.17 -5.29 10.45
CA LEU A 68 3.92 -3.94 9.96
C LEU A 68 4.40 -2.91 10.99
N ALA A 69 5.25 -1.99 10.55
CA ALA A 69 5.60 -0.77 11.27
C ALA A 69 5.01 0.44 10.52
N GLU A 70 4.03 1.11 11.14
CA GLU A 70 3.35 2.28 10.58
C GLU A 70 4.09 3.54 11.02
N LEU A 71 4.82 4.17 10.10
CA LEU A 71 5.67 5.33 10.40
C LEU A 71 4.96 6.67 10.20
N GLY A 72 3.79 6.68 9.54
CA GLY A 72 3.09 7.88 9.13
C GLY A 72 2.73 8.86 10.25
N GLY A 73 2.59 8.38 11.49
CA GLY A 73 2.33 9.20 12.67
C GLY A 73 3.57 9.74 13.39
N LEU A 74 4.77 9.30 12.99
CA LEU A 74 6.02 9.73 13.61
C LEU A 74 6.52 11.04 13.01
N THR A 75 7.06 11.92 13.83
CA THR A 75 7.73 13.16 13.40
C THR A 75 9.21 13.20 13.77
N ASP A 76 9.61 12.40 14.76
CA ASP A 76 11.00 12.32 15.24
C ASP A 76 11.71 11.09 14.64
N PRO A 77 12.75 11.28 13.81
CA PRO A 77 13.55 10.17 13.27
C PRO A 77 14.13 9.23 14.33
N GLY A 78 14.42 9.74 15.54
CA GLY A 78 14.91 8.95 16.65
C GLY A 78 13.94 7.90 17.19
N LEU A 79 12.66 7.98 16.81
CA LEU A 79 11.62 7.03 17.24
C LEU A 79 11.42 5.86 16.26
N VAL A 80 12.02 5.89 15.07
CA VAL A 80 11.81 4.85 14.04
C VAL A 80 12.19 3.46 14.55
N VAL A 81 13.34 3.33 15.20
CA VAL A 81 13.80 2.04 15.75
C VAL A 81 12.82 1.52 16.82
N GLY A 82 12.34 2.41 17.69
CA GLY A 82 11.37 2.07 18.73
C GLY A 82 10.02 1.63 18.16
N GLU A 83 9.56 2.27 17.08
CA GLU A 83 8.32 1.88 16.41
C GLU A 83 8.43 0.49 15.78
N VAL A 84 9.56 0.22 15.10
CA VAL A 84 9.82 -1.11 14.54
C VAL A 84 9.93 -2.16 15.66
N ALA A 85 10.63 -1.88 16.75
CA ALA A 85 10.69 -2.78 17.91
C ALA A 85 9.29 -3.05 18.50
N ARG A 86 8.47 -2.01 18.63
CA ARG A 86 7.09 -2.11 19.11
C ARG A 86 6.22 -2.98 18.20
N SER A 87 6.40 -2.91 16.88
CA SER A 87 5.66 -3.74 15.94
C SER A 87 5.89 -5.23 16.20
N PHE A 88 7.09 -5.63 16.66
CA PHE A 88 7.42 -6.98 17.10
C PHE A 88 6.93 -7.34 18.52
N GLY A 89 6.20 -6.43 19.18
CA GLY A 89 5.77 -6.62 20.56
C GLY A 89 6.88 -6.43 21.59
N LEU A 90 8.02 -5.89 21.18
CA LEU A 90 9.14 -5.58 22.04
C LEU A 90 8.87 -4.22 22.70
N SER A 91 8.49 -4.23 23.97
CA SER A 91 8.29 -3.02 24.75
C SER A 91 9.35 -2.92 25.85
N ASP A 92 10.23 -1.94 25.74
CA ASP A 92 11.04 -1.51 26.86
C ASP A 92 10.55 -0.14 27.33
N ARG A 93 10.16 -0.06 28.59
CA ARG A 93 9.65 1.18 29.20
C ARG A 93 10.76 2.19 29.52
N SER A 94 12.03 1.81 29.43
CA SER A 94 13.14 2.55 30.00
C SER A 94 14.21 3.00 29.02
N ALA A 95 14.23 2.54 27.75
CA ALA A 95 15.33 2.81 26.85
C ALA A 95 14.88 3.17 25.44
N ARG A 96 15.60 4.10 24.81
CA ARG A 96 15.64 4.23 23.37
C ARG A 96 16.21 2.91 22.80
N TRP A 97 15.41 2.21 22.02
CA TRP A 97 15.85 0.99 21.37
C TRP A 97 17.11 1.28 20.51
N ALA A 98 18.16 0.52 20.76
CA ALA A 98 19.33 0.56 19.90
C ALA A 98 19.12 -0.36 18.69
N VAL A 99 19.58 0.06 17.53
CA VAL A 99 19.55 -0.75 16.30
C VAL A 99 20.20 -2.14 16.54
N ALA A 100 21.27 -2.18 17.33
CA ALA A 100 21.96 -3.44 17.67
C ALA A 100 21.05 -4.45 18.39
N SER A 101 20.26 -4.00 19.36
CA SER A 101 19.33 -4.88 20.10
C SER A 101 18.23 -5.43 19.20
N LEU A 102 17.72 -4.63 18.26
CA LEU A 102 16.76 -5.08 17.28
C LEU A 102 17.38 -6.06 16.28
N ALA A 103 18.61 -5.79 15.83
CA ALA A 103 19.36 -6.70 14.97
C ALA A 103 19.64 -8.05 15.66
N ASP A 104 20.02 -8.05 16.93
CA ASP A 104 20.23 -9.28 17.71
C ASP A 104 18.94 -10.10 17.82
N TYR A 105 17.80 -9.44 18.05
CA TYR A 105 16.50 -10.10 18.07
C TYR A 105 16.13 -10.73 16.71
N LEU A 106 16.44 -10.06 15.60
CA LEU A 106 16.07 -10.49 14.25
C LEU A 106 17.10 -11.42 13.59
N ARG A 107 18.32 -11.54 14.11
CA ARG A 107 19.47 -12.21 13.49
C ARG A 107 19.17 -13.63 12.98
N ALA A 108 18.48 -14.43 13.79
CA ALA A 108 18.16 -15.82 13.49
C ALA A 108 16.72 -16.01 12.98
N ARG A 109 16.01 -14.94 12.67
CA ARG A 109 14.59 -14.97 12.28
C ARG A 109 14.41 -14.80 10.78
N ARG A 110 13.41 -15.48 10.26
CA ARG A 110 12.97 -15.34 8.87
C ARG A 110 11.67 -14.51 8.81
N VAL A 111 11.81 -13.21 8.56
CA VAL A 111 10.78 -12.20 8.74
C VAL A 111 10.62 -11.35 7.50
N LEU A 112 9.38 -11.01 7.15
CA LEU A 112 9.07 -9.88 6.28
C LEU A 112 8.62 -8.69 7.16
N LEU A 113 9.37 -7.60 7.09
CA LEU A 113 9.04 -6.33 7.74
C LEU A 113 8.47 -5.36 6.70
N VAL A 114 7.23 -4.92 6.90
CA VAL A 114 6.64 -3.83 6.12
C VAL A 114 6.90 -2.52 6.85
N LEU A 115 7.60 -1.58 6.19
CA LEU A 115 7.80 -0.20 6.65
C LEU A 115 6.86 0.70 5.85
N ASP A 116 5.80 1.18 6.48
CA ASP A 116 4.79 1.98 5.78
C ASP A 116 4.97 3.48 6.00
N GLN A 117 4.87 4.26 4.91
CA GLN A 117 4.98 5.73 4.87
C GLN A 117 6.35 6.28 5.31
N CYS A 118 7.41 5.77 4.69
CA CYS A 118 8.80 6.16 5.01
C CYS A 118 9.19 7.57 4.54
N GLU A 119 8.40 8.21 3.66
CA GLU A 119 8.83 9.40 2.90
C GLU A 119 9.34 10.58 3.73
N HIS A 120 8.77 10.80 4.92
CA HIS A 120 9.15 11.92 5.80
C HIS A 120 10.27 11.57 6.78
N LEU A 121 10.65 10.29 6.85
CA LEU A 121 11.71 9.72 7.70
C LEU A 121 12.71 8.89 6.86
N ALA A 122 12.84 9.19 5.56
CA ALA A 122 13.56 8.36 4.60
C ALA A 122 14.99 8.03 5.03
N ASP A 123 15.74 9.03 5.50
CA ASP A 123 17.13 8.82 5.96
C ASP A 123 17.22 7.89 7.17
N ALA A 124 16.32 8.05 8.14
CA ALA A 124 16.29 7.17 9.31
C ALA A 124 15.89 5.74 8.94
N CYS A 125 14.93 5.59 8.03
CA CYS A 125 14.52 4.30 7.47
C CYS A 125 15.67 3.64 6.69
N ALA A 126 16.40 4.42 5.90
CA ALA A 126 17.56 3.92 5.14
C ALA A 126 18.67 3.41 6.06
N VAL A 127 19.04 4.20 7.08
CA VAL A 127 20.05 3.79 8.08
C VAL A 127 19.61 2.53 8.82
N LEU A 128 18.37 2.45 9.26
CA LEU A 128 17.85 1.27 9.92
C LEU A 128 17.83 0.05 8.99
N ALA A 129 17.31 0.20 7.76
CA ALA A 129 17.24 -0.88 6.79
C ALA A 129 18.63 -1.43 6.45
N ASP A 130 19.62 -0.57 6.17
CA ASP A 130 21.00 -0.99 5.87
C ASP A 130 21.61 -1.78 7.04
N ALA A 131 21.48 -1.28 8.27
CA ALA A 131 22.00 -1.93 9.45
C ALA A 131 21.37 -3.31 9.71
N LEU A 132 20.04 -3.40 9.61
CA LEU A 132 19.31 -4.66 9.81
C LEU A 132 19.61 -5.68 8.71
N LEU A 133 19.64 -5.25 7.45
CA LEU A 133 19.92 -6.15 6.32
C LEU A 133 21.35 -6.71 6.35
N ARG A 134 22.32 -5.96 6.88
CA ARG A 134 23.68 -6.47 7.10
C ARG A 134 23.76 -7.51 8.22
N GLY A 135 23.00 -7.29 9.29
CA GLY A 135 23.05 -8.15 10.49
C GLY A 135 22.09 -9.35 10.50
N CYS A 136 21.06 -9.34 9.66
CA CYS A 136 19.94 -10.28 9.71
C CYS A 136 19.71 -10.93 8.34
N PRO A 137 20.33 -12.07 8.02
CA PRO A 137 20.28 -12.69 6.69
C PRO A 137 18.87 -13.18 6.31
N GLY A 138 18.02 -13.52 7.28
CA GLY A 138 16.64 -13.98 7.07
C GLY A 138 15.60 -12.86 7.00
N LEU A 139 16.01 -11.59 7.16
CA LEU A 139 15.12 -10.44 7.08
C LEU A 139 14.93 -10.00 5.63
N GLN A 140 13.68 -9.75 5.26
CA GLN A 140 13.30 -8.96 4.09
C GLN A 140 12.48 -7.74 4.52
N ILE A 141 12.63 -6.65 3.76
CA ILE A 141 11.92 -5.38 4.01
C ILE A 141 11.11 -5.00 2.77
N LEU A 142 9.83 -4.71 2.97
CA LEU A 142 8.95 -4.11 1.98
C LEU A 142 8.59 -2.71 2.46
N ALA A 143 9.16 -1.68 1.84
CA ALA A 143 8.93 -0.29 2.20
C ALA A 143 7.89 0.37 1.29
N THR A 144 7.14 1.33 1.80
CA THR A 144 6.36 2.28 1.00
C THR A 144 6.87 3.69 1.21
N SER A 145 7.09 4.41 0.12
CA SER A 145 7.62 5.78 0.15
C SER A 145 7.21 6.55 -1.10
N ARG A 146 7.33 7.88 -1.09
CA ARG A 146 7.23 8.69 -2.31
C ARG A 146 8.50 8.60 -3.16
N HIS A 147 9.63 8.36 -2.52
CA HIS A 147 10.97 8.30 -3.12
C HIS A 147 11.68 7.02 -2.72
N VAL A 148 12.76 6.70 -3.41
CA VAL A 148 13.67 5.61 -3.04
C VAL A 148 14.32 5.87 -1.68
N LEU A 149 14.69 4.84 -0.95
CA LEU A 149 15.44 4.96 0.30
C LEU A 149 16.94 5.12 0.06
N GLY A 150 17.45 4.68 -1.09
CA GLY A 150 18.86 4.80 -1.47
C GLY A 150 19.79 3.79 -0.78
N VAL A 151 19.25 2.66 -0.36
CA VAL A 151 20.02 1.58 0.31
C VAL A 151 20.58 0.62 -0.74
N ALA A 152 21.79 0.14 -0.53
CA ALA A 152 22.43 -0.83 -1.43
C ALA A 152 21.60 -2.12 -1.57
N GLY A 153 21.35 -2.53 -2.80
CA GLY A 153 20.52 -3.72 -3.11
C GLY A 153 19.01 -3.47 -3.05
N GLU A 154 18.58 -2.21 -2.93
CA GLU A 154 17.17 -1.83 -3.02
C GLU A 154 16.63 -2.06 -4.45
N ILE A 155 15.51 -2.78 -4.55
CA ILE A 155 14.70 -2.83 -5.78
C ILE A 155 13.50 -1.89 -5.60
N THR A 156 13.36 -0.96 -6.54
CA THR A 156 12.24 -0.01 -6.56
C THR A 156 11.15 -0.51 -7.49
N VAL A 157 9.91 -0.57 -7.00
CA VAL A 157 8.72 -0.89 -7.78
C VAL A 157 7.80 0.34 -7.82
N PRO A 158 7.77 1.07 -8.93
CA PRO A 158 6.85 2.19 -9.10
C PRO A 158 5.41 1.67 -9.19
N VAL A 159 4.51 2.32 -8.43
CA VAL A 159 3.08 2.03 -8.44
C VAL A 159 2.38 3.06 -9.33
N PRO A 160 1.91 2.67 -10.53
CA PRO A 160 1.23 3.58 -11.45
C PRO A 160 -0.19 3.91 -10.98
N PRO A 161 -0.86 4.91 -11.56
CA PRO A 161 -2.30 5.08 -11.44
C PRO A 161 -3.08 3.83 -11.89
N MET A 162 -4.32 3.70 -11.46
CA MET A 162 -5.23 2.67 -11.99
C MET A 162 -5.57 2.97 -13.45
N THR A 163 -5.82 1.92 -14.22
CA THR A 163 -6.23 2.06 -15.62
C THR A 163 -7.55 2.81 -15.73
N VAL A 164 -7.60 3.75 -16.70
CA VAL A 164 -8.80 4.53 -17.05
C VAL A 164 -9.13 4.37 -18.53
N PRO A 165 -10.40 4.44 -18.96
CA PRO A 165 -10.74 4.41 -20.37
C PRO A 165 -10.27 5.69 -21.08
N ALA A 166 -9.84 5.59 -22.33
CA ALA A 166 -9.50 6.75 -23.16
C ALA A 166 -10.75 7.63 -23.42
N ALA A 167 -10.54 8.89 -23.84
CA ALA A 167 -11.65 9.81 -24.08
C ALA A 167 -12.57 9.35 -25.21
N ASP A 168 -11.98 8.75 -26.24
CA ASP A 168 -12.63 8.14 -27.39
C ASP A 168 -12.80 6.61 -27.23
N GLY A 169 -12.65 6.12 -26.01
CA GLY A 169 -12.71 4.70 -25.68
C GLY A 169 -14.15 4.16 -25.61
N PRO A 170 -14.28 2.92 -25.12
CA PRO A 170 -15.57 2.24 -25.05
C PRO A 170 -16.54 2.96 -24.11
N ASN A 171 -17.85 2.91 -24.47
CA ASN A 171 -18.94 3.42 -23.65
C ASN A 171 -19.84 2.30 -23.09
N GLU A 172 -19.65 1.07 -23.55
CA GLU A 172 -20.43 -0.06 -23.07
C GLU A 172 -20.08 -0.38 -21.61
N PRO A 173 -21.08 -0.53 -20.72
CA PRO A 173 -20.86 -0.72 -19.29
C PRO A 173 -19.94 -1.89 -18.97
N GLY A 174 -20.08 -3.01 -19.67
CA GLY A 174 -19.25 -4.20 -19.47
C GLY A 174 -17.78 -3.98 -19.85
N GLU A 175 -17.50 -3.15 -20.84
CA GLU A 175 -16.13 -2.79 -21.23
C GLU A 175 -15.53 -1.76 -20.27
N LEU A 176 -16.33 -0.78 -19.82
CA LEU A 176 -15.91 0.21 -18.83
C LEU A 176 -15.47 -0.44 -17.52
N LEU A 177 -16.14 -1.49 -17.07
CA LEU A 177 -15.81 -2.24 -15.85
C LEU A 177 -14.52 -3.05 -15.97
N ARG A 178 -13.88 -3.17 -17.13
CA ARG A 178 -12.54 -3.74 -17.28
C ARG A 178 -11.45 -2.79 -16.79
N PHE A 179 -11.71 -1.49 -16.75
CA PHE A 179 -10.79 -0.49 -16.22
C PHE A 179 -10.85 -0.45 -14.69
N GLU A 180 -9.67 -0.51 -14.06
CA GLU A 180 -9.56 -0.65 -12.61
C GLU A 180 -10.18 0.53 -11.85
N ALA A 181 -9.97 1.75 -12.34
CA ALA A 181 -10.54 2.96 -11.71
C ALA A 181 -12.06 2.96 -11.77
N VAL A 182 -12.67 2.53 -12.89
CA VAL A 182 -14.13 2.45 -13.05
C VAL A 182 -14.69 1.36 -12.12
N ARG A 183 -14.02 0.21 -12.01
CA ARG A 183 -14.43 -0.85 -11.12
C ARG A 183 -14.35 -0.41 -9.67
N LEU A 184 -13.25 0.27 -9.27
CA LEU A 184 -13.12 0.84 -7.93
C LEU A 184 -14.25 1.83 -7.63
N PHE A 185 -14.52 2.76 -8.56
CA PHE A 185 -15.62 3.72 -8.43
C PHE A 185 -16.95 3.00 -8.22
N ALA A 186 -17.27 1.99 -9.05
CA ALA A 186 -18.52 1.23 -8.97
C ALA A 186 -18.68 0.51 -7.61
N GLU A 187 -17.63 -0.14 -7.11
CA GLU A 187 -17.67 -0.82 -5.81
C GLU A 187 -17.86 0.15 -4.64
N ARG A 188 -17.15 1.29 -4.65
CA ARG A 188 -17.32 2.31 -3.61
C ARG A 188 -18.64 3.03 -3.70
N ALA A 189 -19.15 3.24 -4.92
CA ALA A 189 -20.47 3.78 -5.18
C ALA A 189 -21.58 2.88 -4.64
N ALA A 190 -21.51 1.57 -4.90
CA ALA A 190 -22.48 0.60 -4.39
C ALA A 190 -22.51 0.54 -2.85
N ALA A 191 -21.36 0.75 -2.19
CA ALA A 191 -21.28 0.79 -0.73
C ALA A 191 -22.00 2.02 -0.12
N VAL A 192 -22.11 3.14 -0.84
CA VAL A 192 -22.73 4.38 -0.33
C VAL A 192 -24.11 4.63 -0.91
N LEU A 193 -24.43 4.04 -2.06
CA LEU A 193 -25.71 4.11 -2.75
C LEU A 193 -26.12 2.69 -3.16
N PRO A 194 -26.85 1.96 -2.31
CA PRO A 194 -27.29 0.60 -2.61
C PRO A 194 -28.04 0.53 -3.94
N GLY A 195 -27.68 -0.44 -4.78
CA GLY A 195 -28.25 -0.57 -6.13
C GLY A 195 -27.55 0.25 -7.21
N PHE A 196 -26.52 1.04 -6.89
CA PHE A 196 -25.73 1.72 -7.92
C PHE A 196 -25.03 0.68 -8.82
N THR A 197 -25.18 0.87 -10.12
CA THR A 197 -24.48 0.12 -11.15
C THR A 197 -24.03 1.06 -12.26
N VAL A 198 -22.90 0.77 -12.88
CA VAL A 198 -22.48 1.44 -14.11
C VAL A 198 -23.36 0.92 -15.24
N ASN A 199 -24.04 1.83 -15.95
CA ASN A 199 -24.97 1.53 -17.03
C ASN A 199 -24.84 2.55 -18.17
N ALA A 200 -25.62 2.38 -19.24
CA ALA A 200 -25.56 3.25 -20.41
C ALA A 200 -25.85 4.74 -20.10
N ALA A 201 -26.67 5.04 -19.07
CA ALA A 201 -27.03 6.42 -18.71
C ALA A 201 -25.92 7.14 -17.92
N ASN A 202 -25.10 6.42 -17.15
CA ASN A 202 -24.09 7.02 -16.27
C ASN A 202 -22.64 6.67 -16.64
N GLY A 203 -22.41 5.66 -17.47
CA GLY A 203 -21.10 5.10 -17.77
C GLY A 203 -20.10 6.12 -18.31
N ALA A 204 -20.52 6.97 -19.24
CA ALA A 204 -19.69 8.03 -19.81
C ALA A 204 -19.23 9.04 -18.72
N ALA A 205 -20.16 9.42 -17.81
CA ALA A 205 -19.84 10.33 -16.72
C ALA A 205 -18.89 9.70 -15.70
N VAL A 206 -19.09 8.42 -15.33
CA VAL A 206 -18.19 7.67 -14.43
C VAL A 206 -16.79 7.56 -15.05
N ALA A 207 -16.70 7.22 -16.34
CA ALA A 207 -15.44 7.18 -17.07
C ALA A 207 -14.75 8.55 -17.08
N GLY A 208 -15.50 9.62 -17.31
CA GLY A 208 -15.02 11.00 -17.25
C GLY A 208 -14.45 11.35 -15.86
N VAL A 209 -15.17 11.04 -14.79
CA VAL A 209 -14.70 11.25 -13.41
C VAL A 209 -13.37 10.50 -13.17
N CYS A 210 -13.26 9.23 -13.57
CA CYS A 210 -12.03 8.45 -13.37
C CYS A 210 -10.85 9.05 -14.15
N ARG A 211 -11.08 9.57 -15.36
CA ARG A 211 -10.04 10.26 -16.15
C ARG A 211 -9.63 11.58 -15.51
N ALA A 212 -10.60 12.42 -15.14
CA ALA A 212 -10.34 13.71 -14.50
C ALA A 212 -9.57 13.59 -13.17
N LEU A 213 -9.58 12.41 -12.55
CA LEU A 213 -8.85 12.07 -11.33
C LEU A 213 -7.58 11.23 -11.61
N ASP A 214 -7.16 11.16 -12.88
CA ASP A 214 -5.95 10.43 -13.32
C ASP A 214 -5.87 8.97 -12.83
N GLY A 215 -6.99 8.34 -12.53
CA GLY A 215 -7.03 6.99 -11.97
C GLY A 215 -6.38 6.85 -10.58
N ILE A 216 -6.20 7.95 -9.84
CA ILE A 216 -5.67 7.92 -8.47
C ILE A 216 -6.70 7.31 -7.52
N PRO A 217 -6.43 6.13 -6.91
CA PRO A 217 -7.45 5.40 -6.14
C PRO A 217 -8.13 6.21 -5.06
N LEU A 218 -7.38 6.93 -4.25
CA LEU A 218 -7.95 7.75 -3.17
C LEU A 218 -8.89 8.84 -3.70
N ALA A 219 -8.53 9.48 -4.81
CA ALA A 219 -9.37 10.50 -5.43
C ALA A 219 -10.66 9.89 -5.99
N VAL A 220 -10.57 8.71 -6.62
CA VAL A 220 -11.72 7.95 -7.14
C VAL A 220 -12.65 7.52 -5.99
N GLU A 221 -12.13 7.03 -4.88
CA GLU A 221 -12.91 6.66 -3.69
C GLU A 221 -13.63 7.88 -3.09
N LEU A 222 -12.93 9.01 -2.96
CA LEU A 222 -13.54 10.27 -2.46
C LEU A 222 -14.63 10.80 -3.39
N ALA A 223 -14.47 10.66 -4.72
CA ALA A 223 -15.49 11.03 -5.68
C ALA A 223 -16.71 10.11 -5.59
N ALA A 224 -16.53 8.80 -5.46
CA ALA A 224 -17.61 7.84 -5.32
C ALA A 224 -18.49 8.12 -4.08
N VAL A 225 -17.90 8.53 -2.96
CA VAL A 225 -18.64 8.91 -1.74
C VAL A 225 -19.57 10.10 -1.97
N ARG A 226 -19.27 11.00 -2.95
CA ARG A 226 -20.12 12.15 -3.29
C ARG A 226 -21.45 11.75 -3.93
N LEU A 227 -21.62 10.51 -4.36
CA LEU A 227 -22.89 10.01 -4.89
C LEU A 227 -24.05 10.05 -3.88
N ARG A 228 -23.76 10.25 -2.59
CA ARG A 228 -24.78 10.53 -1.58
C ARG A 228 -25.61 11.80 -1.87
N SER A 229 -25.05 12.75 -2.62
CA SER A 229 -25.65 14.05 -2.86
C SER A 229 -25.53 14.55 -4.30
N LEU A 230 -24.77 13.91 -5.15
CA LEU A 230 -24.47 14.33 -6.51
C LEU A 230 -24.59 13.15 -7.47
N SER A 231 -25.09 13.40 -8.69
CA SER A 231 -24.97 12.42 -9.77
C SER A 231 -23.54 12.35 -10.32
N PRO A 232 -23.14 11.25 -11.02
CA PRO A 232 -21.83 11.17 -11.69
C PRO A 232 -21.56 12.36 -12.63
N GLY A 233 -22.57 12.80 -13.38
CA GLY A 233 -22.46 13.98 -14.27
C GLY A 233 -22.20 15.28 -13.51
N GLN A 234 -22.84 15.47 -12.35
CA GLN A 234 -22.60 16.66 -11.51
C GLN A 234 -21.20 16.62 -10.86
N ILE A 235 -20.69 15.43 -10.52
CA ILE A 235 -19.33 15.27 -10.02
C ILE A 235 -18.33 15.65 -11.12
N LEU A 236 -18.51 15.14 -12.34
CA LEU A 236 -17.67 15.45 -13.49
C LEU A 236 -17.65 16.95 -13.79
N ALA A 237 -18.82 17.58 -13.90
CA ALA A 237 -18.92 19.01 -14.18
C ALA A 237 -18.17 19.89 -13.14
N ARG A 238 -18.11 19.47 -11.88
CA ARG A 238 -17.34 20.17 -10.83
C ARG A 238 -15.84 19.94 -10.91
N LEU A 239 -15.39 18.83 -11.48
CA LEU A 239 -13.96 18.55 -11.70
C LEU A 239 -13.45 19.38 -12.89
N ASP A 240 -14.27 19.52 -13.94
CA ASP A 240 -13.92 20.28 -15.15
C ASP A 240 -13.90 21.81 -14.92
N SER A 241 -14.54 22.29 -13.83
CA SER A 241 -14.60 23.72 -13.49
C SER A 241 -13.40 24.24 -12.69
N ARG A 242 -12.35 23.44 -12.50
CA ARG A 242 -11.09 23.79 -11.82
C ARG A 242 -9.96 23.99 -12.81
#